data_1718c62f40e4b834418482a8a274fedd
#
_entry.id   1718c62f40e4b834418482a8a274fedd
#
_cell.length_a   1.000
_cell.length_b   1.000
_cell.length_c   1.000
_cell.angle_alpha   90.00
_cell.angle_beta   90.00
_cell.angle_gamma   90.00
#
_symmetry.space_group_name_H-M   'P 1'
#
loop_
_entity.id
_entity.type
_entity.pdbx_description
1 polymer ?
#
loop_
_entity_poly.entity_id
_entity_poly.type
_entity_poly.pdbx_seq_one_letter_code
_entity_poly.pdbx_strand_id
1 'polypeptide(L)'
;MAAPAPAARAAPEIITVSTRAEYVSGGDVLVEVRTHDRGAARHLRIEVDGRDVLSSFREMPDGSRLGLLTGLSVGSHTIVARANGSGKGSPPGRTARLDVVNHPITGPLFSGPQQHPFFCETAQAGLGPPTDAACSAPTQISYRYRTTSGSFQPLADPTVRPADLAQTTTIDGRTVDYIVRLERGTIDRAIYEIAALDDSLSPPSPFTAEPGWNERLVYTFGGGCNVGYHQGTGTGGVLNDLFLSRGYAVASASLNVYETNCSEVISAEAALMVKEHFIETYGAARYTIGWGGSGGAIQQHLIANNYPGILDGIVPAASFQDSLTLGTVPDCRLLALYFASPAGIAAGWTAEQRAAASGYGTFNSCNLWHLAFASRTNALEACPNAIPVSARYHPVTNPTGIRCTSFEQIATQLGRNPANGFAWRPLDNIGVEYGLTALQSGAITAEQFVSLNENAGGFDVIGQVIPERVAADPIGVQRSYQTGRLNTGGLGLASTPIIDARTYTDFAPPFGGDIHTRFHSFVVRQRLRDANGTAANQVIFIANSSGSGAMQIEALTRMEAWLAAIHADDAPGSAAERVIRNRPANLSDACWTSPTT
;
A
#
# COMPACT_ATOMS: atom_id res chain seq x y z
N MET A 1 30.02 42.63 -35.52
CA MET A 1 29.43 41.85 -34.45
C MET A 1 28.30 41.04 -35.07
N ALA A 2 28.45 39.72 -35.17
CA ALA A 2 27.37 38.85 -35.62
C ALA A 2 26.31 38.76 -34.52
N ALA A 3 25.04 38.97 -34.87
CA ALA A 3 23.93 38.77 -33.93
C ALA A 3 23.96 37.31 -33.40
N PRO A 4 23.72 37.08 -32.12
CA PRO A 4 23.64 35.72 -31.60
C PRO A 4 22.54 34.97 -32.36
N ALA A 5 22.84 33.75 -32.79
CA ALA A 5 21.86 32.89 -33.42
C ALA A 5 20.67 32.70 -32.49
N PRO A 6 19.41 32.78 -32.96
CA PRO A 6 18.24 32.60 -32.14
C PRO A 6 18.32 31.23 -31.47
N ALA A 7 18.18 31.21 -30.14
CA ALA A 7 18.16 29.97 -29.37
C ALA A 7 17.14 28.99 -29.99
N ALA A 8 17.58 27.79 -30.24
CA ALA A 8 16.75 26.78 -30.88
C ALA A 8 15.52 26.51 -29.99
N ARG A 9 14.32 26.87 -30.48
CA ARG A 9 13.05 26.64 -29.76
C ARG A 9 12.94 25.15 -29.38
N ALA A 10 12.66 24.83 -28.13
CA ALA A 10 12.49 23.46 -27.68
C ALA A 10 11.18 22.84 -28.21
N ALA A 11 11.14 21.53 -28.40
CA ALA A 11 9.91 20.81 -28.72
C ALA A 11 8.92 20.90 -27.54
N PRO A 12 7.60 20.75 -27.79
CA PRO A 12 6.66 20.54 -26.69
C PRO A 12 7.09 19.34 -25.83
N GLU A 13 6.65 19.29 -24.59
CA GLU A 13 6.76 18.14 -23.72
C GLU A 13 5.37 17.56 -23.49
N ILE A 14 5.23 16.24 -23.52
CA ILE A 14 3.98 15.53 -23.23
C ILE A 14 4.20 14.69 -21.98
N ILE A 15 3.36 14.84 -20.97
CA ILE A 15 3.47 14.15 -19.69
C ILE A 15 2.10 13.53 -19.38
N THR A 16 2.06 12.24 -19.03
CA THR A 16 0.89 11.65 -18.38
C THR A 16 0.87 12.06 -16.91
N VAL A 17 -0.26 12.54 -16.43
CA VAL A 17 -0.42 13.10 -15.06
C VAL A 17 -1.07 12.10 -14.13
N SER A 18 -2.05 11.32 -14.63
CA SER A 18 -2.81 10.39 -13.79
C SER A 18 -2.02 9.13 -13.44
N THR A 19 -1.19 8.66 -14.37
CA THR A 19 -0.37 7.46 -14.19
C THR A 19 0.84 7.49 -15.13
N ARG A 20 1.68 6.46 -15.10
CA ARG A 20 2.79 6.30 -16.05
C ARG A 20 2.24 5.87 -17.42
N ALA A 21 2.91 6.29 -18.47
CA ALA A 21 2.46 6.05 -19.85
C ALA A 21 2.23 4.56 -20.18
N GLU A 22 3.02 3.67 -19.57
CA GLU A 22 2.91 2.23 -19.75
C GLU A 22 1.81 1.55 -18.91
N TYR A 23 1.13 2.28 -18.00
CA TYR A 23 0.18 1.75 -17.03
C TYR A 23 -1.18 2.47 -17.03
N VAL A 24 -1.58 3.04 -18.15
CA VAL A 24 -2.92 3.62 -18.31
C VAL A 24 -3.97 2.51 -18.20
N SER A 25 -5.09 2.78 -17.55
CA SER A 25 -6.16 1.79 -17.36
C SER A 25 -7.55 2.37 -17.59
N GLY A 26 -8.50 1.52 -17.96
CA GLY A 26 -9.91 1.92 -18.09
C GLY A 26 -10.25 2.79 -19.30
N GLY A 27 -9.26 3.20 -20.08
CA GLY A 27 -9.47 3.96 -21.33
C GLY A 27 -9.36 5.47 -21.18
N ASP A 28 -9.04 5.97 -20.00
CA ASP A 28 -8.90 7.40 -19.73
C ASP A 28 -7.46 7.71 -19.29
N VAL A 29 -6.95 8.91 -19.61
CA VAL A 29 -5.66 9.39 -19.12
C VAL A 29 -5.63 10.92 -19.08
N LEU A 30 -5.21 11.47 -17.95
CA LEU A 30 -4.96 12.91 -17.83
C LEU A 30 -3.56 13.23 -18.35
N VAL A 31 -3.48 14.15 -19.33
CA VAL A 31 -2.25 14.48 -20.05
C VAL A 31 -1.99 15.98 -19.97
N GLU A 32 -0.75 16.34 -19.66
CA GLU A 32 -0.26 17.71 -19.75
C GLU A 32 0.67 17.89 -20.96
N VAL A 33 0.47 18.98 -21.69
CA VAL A 33 1.37 19.40 -22.77
C VAL A 33 1.94 20.77 -22.45
N ARG A 34 3.27 20.82 -22.28
CA ARG A 34 4.02 22.05 -21.99
C ARG A 34 4.67 22.57 -23.24
N THR A 35 4.62 23.89 -23.44
CA THR A 35 5.32 24.58 -24.52
C THR A 35 6.23 25.62 -23.93
N HIS A 36 7.48 25.72 -24.43
CA HIS A 36 8.47 26.67 -23.93
C HIS A 36 8.26 28.10 -24.46
N ASP A 37 7.25 28.34 -25.29
CA ASP A 37 6.96 29.62 -25.90
C ASP A 37 5.44 29.84 -25.96
N ARG A 38 4.96 30.94 -25.37
CA ARG A 38 3.54 31.35 -25.45
C ARG A 38 3.03 31.56 -26.88
N GLY A 39 3.90 31.93 -27.83
CA GLY A 39 3.55 32.04 -29.25
C GLY A 39 3.27 30.66 -29.88
N ALA A 40 4.05 29.65 -29.50
CA ALA A 40 3.88 28.28 -29.96
C ALA A 40 2.59 27.61 -29.38
N ALA A 41 2.19 28.00 -28.17
CA ALA A 41 0.98 27.50 -27.53
C ALA A 41 -0.31 27.85 -28.32
N ARG A 42 -0.31 28.98 -29.05
CA ARG A 42 -1.46 29.42 -29.88
C ARG A 42 -1.69 28.58 -31.16
N HIS A 43 -0.68 27.85 -31.59
CA HIS A 43 -0.70 27.02 -32.81
C HIS A 43 -0.39 25.55 -32.50
N LEU A 44 -0.67 25.16 -31.28
CA LEU A 44 -0.53 23.79 -30.82
C LEU A 44 -1.59 22.90 -31.47
N ARG A 45 -1.18 21.73 -31.92
CA ARG A 45 -2.04 20.65 -32.39
C ARG A 45 -1.71 19.40 -31.57
N ILE A 46 -2.74 18.75 -31.04
CA ILE A 46 -2.60 17.54 -30.26
C ILE A 46 -3.44 16.45 -30.92
N GLU A 47 -2.81 15.33 -31.20
CA GLU A 47 -3.44 14.19 -31.87
C GLU A 47 -3.22 12.90 -31.04
N VAL A 48 -4.21 12.01 -31.04
CA VAL A 48 -4.10 10.62 -30.59
C VAL A 48 -4.39 9.73 -31.79
N ASP A 49 -3.42 8.90 -32.19
CA ASP A 49 -3.51 8.01 -33.35
C ASP A 49 -3.96 8.73 -34.62
N GLY A 50 -3.48 9.97 -34.82
CA GLY A 50 -3.82 10.83 -35.96
C GLY A 50 -5.16 11.57 -35.83
N ARG A 51 -5.96 11.35 -34.79
CA ARG A 51 -7.21 12.07 -34.51
C ARG A 51 -6.90 13.34 -33.70
N ASP A 52 -7.38 14.51 -34.14
CA ASP A 52 -7.28 15.75 -33.37
C ASP A 52 -8.11 15.67 -32.07
N VAL A 53 -7.45 15.96 -30.95
CA VAL A 53 -8.03 15.95 -29.61
C VAL A 53 -7.81 17.26 -28.86
N LEU A 54 -7.41 18.33 -29.53
CA LEU A 54 -7.12 19.63 -28.88
C LEU A 54 -8.32 20.18 -28.09
N SER A 55 -9.54 19.88 -28.51
CA SER A 55 -10.77 20.29 -27.78
C SER A 55 -10.93 19.67 -26.39
N SER A 56 -10.24 18.57 -26.11
CA SER A 56 -10.20 17.94 -24.77
C SER A 56 -9.23 18.64 -23.81
N PHE A 57 -8.44 19.60 -24.31
CA PHE A 57 -7.43 20.29 -23.53
C PHE A 57 -7.87 21.72 -23.15
N ARG A 58 -7.58 22.11 -21.91
CA ARG A 58 -7.76 23.46 -21.37
C ARG A 58 -6.41 24.12 -21.15
N GLU A 59 -6.35 25.44 -21.31
CA GLU A 59 -5.18 26.21 -20.97
C GLU A 59 -5.13 26.44 -19.46
N MET A 60 -4.01 26.09 -18.85
CA MET A 60 -3.76 26.27 -17.41
C MET A 60 -3.10 27.63 -17.13
N PRO A 61 -3.15 28.14 -15.88
CA PRO A 61 -2.57 29.45 -15.54
C PRO A 61 -1.07 29.61 -15.83
N ASP A 62 -0.31 28.51 -15.81
CA ASP A 62 1.12 28.47 -16.14
C ASP A 62 1.39 28.46 -17.65
N GLY A 63 0.35 28.36 -18.48
CA GLY A 63 0.41 28.32 -19.93
C GLY A 63 0.56 26.92 -20.50
N SER A 64 0.57 25.87 -19.68
CA SER A 64 0.47 24.49 -20.13
C SER A 64 -0.95 24.17 -20.62
N ARG A 65 -1.12 23.02 -21.24
CA ARG A 65 -2.41 22.49 -21.66
C ARG A 65 -2.67 21.16 -20.95
N LEU A 66 -3.72 21.12 -20.13
CA LEU A 66 -4.16 19.92 -19.43
C LEU A 66 -5.42 19.36 -20.11
N GLY A 67 -5.43 18.08 -20.44
CA GLY A 67 -6.54 17.41 -21.12
C GLY A 67 -6.80 16.01 -20.61
N LEU A 68 -8.08 15.67 -20.43
CA LEU A 68 -8.51 14.30 -20.17
C LEU A 68 -8.82 13.63 -21.51
N LEU A 69 -7.99 12.69 -21.91
CA LEU A 69 -8.22 11.81 -23.05
C LEU A 69 -9.07 10.64 -22.58
N THR A 70 -10.15 10.35 -23.29
CA THR A 70 -11.11 9.30 -22.92
C THR A 70 -11.39 8.35 -24.08
N GLY A 71 -11.80 7.12 -23.75
CA GLY A 71 -12.22 6.13 -24.75
C GLY A 71 -11.07 5.51 -25.52
N LEU A 72 -9.88 5.43 -24.93
CA LEU A 72 -8.76 4.67 -25.49
C LEU A 72 -9.11 3.17 -25.44
N SER A 73 -8.95 2.48 -26.56
CA SER A 73 -9.09 1.02 -26.57
C SER A 73 -7.93 0.35 -25.82
N VAL A 74 -8.12 -0.90 -25.41
CA VAL A 74 -7.02 -1.68 -24.81
C VAL A 74 -5.90 -1.85 -25.84
N GLY A 75 -4.66 -1.55 -25.43
CA GLY A 75 -3.46 -1.61 -26.29
C GLY A 75 -2.68 -0.31 -26.34
N SER A 76 -1.79 -0.21 -27.32
CA SER A 76 -0.89 0.93 -27.48
C SER A 76 -1.53 2.05 -28.29
N HIS A 77 -1.32 3.29 -27.84
CA HIS A 77 -1.75 4.52 -28.49
C HIS A 77 -0.59 5.50 -28.55
N THR A 78 -0.62 6.41 -29.56
CA THR A 78 0.40 7.44 -29.71
C THR A 78 -0.22 8.82 -29.59
N ILE A 79 0.27 9.59 -28.60
CA ILE A 79 -0.06 11.01 -28.43
C ILE A 79 1.03 11.84 -29.16
N VAL A 80 0.61 12.77 -30.00
CA VAL A 80 1.52 13.64 -30.75
C VAL A 80 1.15 15.10 -30.51
N ALA A 81 2.09 15.92 -30.05
CA ALA A 81 1.93 17.36 -29.91
C ALA A 81 2.84 18.09 -30.90
N ARG A 82 2.27 18.98 -31.71
CA ARG A 82 2.98 19.79 -32.70
C ARG A 82 2.77 21.26 -32.40
N ALA A 83 3.85 21.99 -32.19
CA ALA A 83 3.84 23.44 -32.02
C ALA A 83 4.34 24.13 -33.27
N ASN A 84 3.47 24.78 -34.02
CA ASN A 84 3.83 25.51 -35.25
C ASN A 84 4.26 26.94 -34.90
N GLY A 85 5.28 27.46 -35.60
CA GLY A 85 5.68 28.87 -35.47
C GLY A 85 4.66 29.80 -36.10
N SER A 86 4.44 30.97 -35.48
CA SER A 86 3.56 32.02 -36.01
C SER A 86 4.31 32.88 -37.05
N GLY A 87 4.07 32.68 -38.35
CA GLY A 87 4.52 33.58 -39.40
C GLY A 87 4.87 32.89 -40.73
N LYS A 88 4.73 33.61 -41.85
CA LYS A 88 5.27 33.18 -43.16
C LYS A 88 6.79 33.07 -43.05
N GLY A 89 7.35 31.86 -43.23
CA GLY A 89 8.78 31.61 -43.11
C GLY A 89 9.23 31.03 -41.76
N SER A 90 8.30 30.70 -40.82
CA SER A 90 8.66 29.98 -39.61
C SER A 90 9.22 28.60 -39.93
N PRO A 91 10.26 28.12 -39.22
CA PRO A 91 10.77 26.76 -39.39
C PRO A 91 9.66 25.75 -39.11
N PRO A 92 9.73 24.52 -39.68
CA PRO A 92 8.74 23.50 -39.48
C PRO A 92 8.53 23.28 -37.94
N GLY A 93 7.26 23.15 -37.56
CA GLY A 93 6.86 22.98 -36.15
C GLY A 93 7.57 21.78 -35.52
N ARG A 94 7.98 21.95 -34.27
CA ARG A 94 8.58 20.86 -33.51
C ARG A 94 7.50 19.94 -32.99
N THR A 95 7.79 18.64 -33.01
CA THR A 95 6.87 17.57 -32.66
C THR A 95 7.41 16.82 -31.45
N ALA A 96 6.56 16.59 -30.46
CA ALA A 96 6.77 15.61 -29.43
C ALA A 96 5.85 14.41 -29.68
N ARG A 97 6.27 13.26 -29.21
CA ARG A 97 5.54 12.00 -29.28
C ARG A 97 5.66 11.28 -27.93
N LEU A 98 4.55 10.72 -27.46
CA LEU A 98 4.49 9.86 -26.29
C LEU A 98 3.62 8.65 -26.64
N ASP A 99 4.17 7.46 -26.48
CA ASP A 99 3.40 6.22 -26.60
C ASP A 99 2.85 5.85 -25.22
N VAL A 100 1.56 5.54 -25.14
CA VAL A 100 0.85 5.10 -23.94
C VAL A 100 0.26 3.72 -24.16
N VAL A 101 0.17 2.91 -23.11
CA VAL A 101 -0.45 1.59 -23.17
C VAL A 101 -1.64 1.56 -22.23
N ASN A 102 -2.83 1.39 -22.83
CA ASN A 102 -4.08 1.26 -22.05
C ASN A 102 -4.40 -0.21 -21.75
N HIS A 103 -4.67 -0.49 -20.49
CA HIS A 103 -5.03 -1.80 -19.96
C HIS A 103 -6.53 -1.86 -19.58
N PRO A 104 -7.10 -3.07 -19.42
CA PRO A 104 -8.45 -3.19 -18.89
C PRO A 104 -8.56 -2.60 -17.48
N ILE A 105 -9.70 -1.98 -17.16
CA ILE A 105 -10.00 -1.48 -15.79
C ILE A 105 -10.02 -2.60 -14.74
N THR A 106 -10.16 -3.84 -15.17
CA THR A 106 -10.13 -5.05 -14.34
C THR A 106 -8.73 -5.60 -14.11
N GLY A 107 -7.68 -4.94 -14.63
CA GLY A 107 -6.29 -5.43 -14.60
C GLY A 107 -6.07 -6.66 -15.49
N PRO A 108 -4.90 -7.31 -15.42
CA PRO A 108 -3.75 -6.84 -14.68
C PRO A 108 -2.93 -5.78 -15.45
N LEU A 109 -2.16 -4.96 -14.73
CA LEU A 109 -1.13 -4.09 -15.32
C LEU A 109 0.23 -4.79 -15.31
N PHE A 110 0.72 -5.16 -14.12
CA PHE A 110 2.04 -5.75 -13.89
C PHE A 110 2.05 -6.90 -12.86
N SER A 111 0.93 -7.20 -12.21
CA SER A 111 0.86 -8.27 -11.20
C SER A 111 1.02 -9.68 -11.79
N GLY A 112 1.01 -9.81 -13.11
CA GLY A 112 1.07 -11.05 -13.85
C GLY A 112 -0.30 -11.73 -13.99
N PRO A 113 -0.36 -13.05 -14.24
CA PRO A 113 -1.63 -13.72 -14.43
C PRO A 113 -2.54 -13.58 -13.21
N GLN A 114 -3.77 -13.16 -13.44
CA GLN A 114 -4.77 -13.05 -12.38
C GLN A 114 -5.11 -14.40 -11.77
N GLN A 115 -5.46 -14.40 -10.49
CA GLN A 115 -5.90 -15.60 -9.78
C GLN A 115 -7.23 -16.13 -10.35
N HIS A 116 -7.31 -17.43 -10.58
CA HIS A 116 -8.50 -18.14 -11.00
C HIS A 116 -8.63 -19.48 -10.25
N PRO A 117 -9.88 -19.88 -9.84
CA PRO A 117 -11.11 -19.06 -9.88
C PRO A 117 -10.99 -17.84 -8.96
N PHE A 118 -11.83 -16.81 -9.19
CA PHE A 118 -11.91 -15.63 -8.34
C PHE A 118 -13.36 -15.41 -7.90
N PHE A 119 -13.57 -15.14 -6.61
CA PHE A 119 -14.91 -15.10 -6.02
C PHE A 119 -15.34 -13.65 -5.76
N CYS A 120 -16.43 -13.26 -6.42
CA CYS A 120 -17.00 -11.92 -6.33
C CYS A 120 -17.77 -11.73 -5.01
N GLU A 121 -17.65 -10.55 -4.43
CA GLU A 121 -18.32 -10.15 -3.19
C GLU A 121 -19.02 -8.77 -3.31
N THR A 122 -19.29 -8.30 -4.54
CA THR A 122 -19.97 -7.02 -4.79
C THR A 122 -21.33 -6.93 -4.11
N ALA A 123 -22.11 -8.04 -4.11
CA ALA A 123 -23.41 -8.08 -3.45
C ALA A 123 -23.29 -7.93 -1.93
N GLN A 124 -22.35 -8.63 -1.31
CA GLN A 124 -22.05 -8.55 0.12
C GLN A 124 -21.54 -7.15 0.52
N ALA A 125 -20.84 -6.49 -0.40
CA ALA A 125 -20.39 -5.11 -0.22
C ALA A 125 -21.47 -4.05 -0.49
N GLY A 126 -22.68 -4.46 -0.90
CA GLY A 126 -23.79 -3.54 -1.16
C GLY A 126 -23.75 -2.85 -2.52
N LEU A 127 -22.93 -3.33 -3.47
CA LEU A 127 -22.87 -2.81 -4.85
C LEU A 127 -23.79 -3.55 -5.82
N GLY A 128 -24.55 -4.54 -5.33
CA GLY A 128 -25.39 -5.42 -6.15
C GLY A 128 -24.62 -6.61 -6.73
N PRO A 129 -25.28 -7.47 -7.54
CA PRO A 129 -24.63 -8.60 -8.17
C PRO A 129 -23.54 -8.15 -9.15
N PRO A 130 -22.46 -8.93 -9.33
CA PRO A 130 -21.43 -8.61 -10.31
C PRO A 130 -22.00 -8.61 -11.73
N THR A 131 -21.51 -7.72 -12.58
CA THR A 131 -21.97 -7.58 -13.98
C THR A 131 -21.18 -8.51 -14.92
N ASP A 132 -20.05 -9.03 -14.49
CA ASP A 132 -19.17 -9.93 -15.26
C ASP A 132 -18.35 -10.87 -14.37
N ALA A 133 -17.57 -11.74 -15.00
CA ALA A 133 -16.70 -12.68 -14.31
C ALA A 133 -15.46 -12.02 -13.64
N ALA A 134 -15.17 -10.78 -13.96
CA ALA A 134 -14.11 -9.98 -13.33
C ALA A 134 -14.62 -9.24 -12.08
N CYS A 135 -15.85 -9.53 -11.63
CA CYS A 135 -16.46 -8.93 -10.45
C CYS A 135 -16.72 -7.43 -10.56
N SER A 136 -17.00 -6.95 -11.76
CA SER A 136 -17.34 -5.54 -11.99
C SER A 136 -18.71 -5.18 -11.43
N ALA A 137 -18.86 -3.94 -10.96
CA ALA A 137 -20.13 -3.35 -10.55
C ALA A 137 -20.15 -1.86 -10.92
N PRO A 138 -21.35 -1.28 -11.19
CA PRO A 138 -21.48 0.14 -11.45
C PRO A 138 -20.99 0.99 -10.28
N THR A 139 -20.33 2.10 -10.58
CA THR A 139 -19.93 3.09 -9.57
C THR A 139 -21.17 3.72 -8.93
N GLN A 140 -21.15 3.82 -7.62
CA GLN A 140 -22.19 4.42 -6.80
C GLN A 140 -21.64 5.66 -6.09
N ILE A 141 -22.39 6.76 -6.15
CA ILE A 141 -22.09 7.99 -5.41
C ILE A 141 -23.12 8.12 -4.29
N SER A 142 -22.63 8.42 -3.11
CA SER A 142 -23.46 8.75 -1.95
C SER A 142 -22.82 9.88 -1.16
N TYR A 143 -23.61 10.54 -0.32
CA TYR A 143 -23.12 11.62 0.52
C TYR A 143 -23.27 11.28 2.00
N ARG A 144 -22.33 11.78 2.78
CA ARG A 144 -22.33 11.74 4.24
C ARG A 144 -22.12 13.14 4.76
N TYR A 145 -22.67 13.45 5.92
CA TYR A 145 -22.31 14.66 6.62
C TYR A 145 -21.82 14.35 8.04
N ARG A 146 -20.97 15.20 8.54
CA ARG A 146 -20.47 15.11 9.91
C ARG A 146 -21.41 15.90 10.81
N THR A 147 -21.91 15.27 11.87
CA THR A 147 -22.73 15.95 12.87
C THR A 147 -21.85 16.75 13.83
N THR A 148 -22.42 17.77 14.49
CA THR A 148 -21.76 18.50 15.58
C THR A 148 -21.41 17.62 16.79
N SER A 149 -22.05 16.44 16.91
CA SER A 149 -21.69 15.42 17.93
C SER A 149 -20.55 14.51 17.50
N GLY A 150 -20.07 14.65 16.25
CA GLY A 150 -18.88 13.95 15.78
C GLY A 150 -19.14 12.59 15.11
N SER A 151 -20.33 12.30 14.60
CA SER A 151 -20.64 11.09 13.81
C SER A 151 -20.86 11.40 12.34
N PHE A 152 -20.57 10.44 11.44
CA PHE A 152 -20.94 10.52 10.04
C PHE A 152 -22.35 9.93 9.83
N GLN A 153 -23.24 10.71 9.24
CA GLN A 153 -24.61 10.30 8.93
C GLN A 153 -24.86 10.31 7.42
N PRO A 154 -25.77 9.46 6.91
CA PRO A 154 -26.19 9.51 5.51
C PRO A 154 -26.85 10.87 5.19
N LEU A 155 -26.54 11.41 4.01
CA LEU A 155 -27.16 12.60 3.46
C LEU A 155 -27.81 12.21 2.12
N ALA A 156 -29.12 12.00 2.12
CA ALA A 156 -29.83 11.53 0.93
C ALA A 156 -29.88 12.59 -0.18
N ASP A 157 -29.99 13.86 0.21
CA ASP A 157 -29.98 15.01 -0.70
C ASP A 157 -28.88 15.99 -0.27
N PRO A 158 -27.78 16.10 -1.04
CA PRO A 158 -26.67 16.96 -0.71
C PRO A 158 -26.98 18.46 -0.78
N THR A 159 -28.15 18.85 -1.28
CA THR A 159 -28.61 20.25 -1.25
C THR A 159 -29.18 20.66 0.12
N VAL A 160 -29.55 19.67 0.95
CA VAL A 160 -30.08 19.89 2.29
C VAL A 160 -28.97 20.16 3.29
N ARG A 161 -29.19 21.08 4.22
CA ARG A 161 -28.30 21.39 5.35
C ARG A 161 -28.98 20.98 6.66
N PRO A 162 -28.68 19.76 7.20
CA PRO A 162 -29.22 19.33 8.49
C PRO A 162 -28.88 20.32 9.62
N ALA A 163 -29.76 20.45 10.60
CA ALA A 163 -29.56 21.40 11.71
C ALA A 163 -28.33 21.11 12.58
N ASP A 164 -27.88 19.86 12.58
CA ASP A 164 -26.70 19.37 13.30
C ASP A 164 -25.47 19.20 12.39
N LEU A 165 -25.49 19.75 11.18
CA LEU A 165 -24.34 19.73 10.26
C LEU A 165 -23.17 20.51 10.87
N ALA A 166 -22.01 19.84 10.97
CA ALA A 166 -20.76 20.48 11.39
C ALA A 166 -20.11 21.21 10.20
N GLN A 167 -19.29 22.19 10.53
CA GLN A 167 -18.33 22.80 9.62
C GLN A 167 -16.92 22.34 9.99
N THR A 168 -16.00 22.38 9.02
CA THR A 168 -14.58 22.16 9.26
C THR A 168 -13.73 23.20 8.56
N THR A 169 -12.54 23.46 9.13
CA THR A 169 -11.54 24.34 8.51
C THR A 169 -10.35 23.50 8.07
N THR A 170 -10.11 23.46 6.76
CA THR A 170 -9.00 22.72 6.16
C THR A 170 -7.66 23.29 6.57
N ILE A 171 -6.56 22.55 6.35
CA ILE A 171 -5.19 23.06 6.64
C ILE A 171 -4.82 24.29 5.82
N ASP A 172 -5.48 24.52 4.68
CA ASP A 172 -5.29 25.71 3.84
C ASP A 172 -6.17 26.90 4.32
N GLY A 173 -6.85 26.76 5.46
CA GLY A 173 -7.63 27.83 6.12
C GLY A 173 -9.02 28.06 5.52
N ARG A 174 -9.54 27.16 4.69
CA ARG A 174 -10.90 27.24 4.12
C ARG A 174 -11.90 26.59 5.06
N THR A 175 -12.96 27.30 5.42
CA THR A 175 -14.07 26.74 6.19
C THR A 175 -15.18 26.33 5.24
N VAL A 176 -15.61 25.08 5.33
CA VAL A 176 -16.64 24.47 4.48
C VAL A 176 -17.61 23.66 5.34
N ASP A 177 -18.81 23.42 4.82
CA ASP A 177 -19.74 22.46 5.39
C ASP A 177 -19.11 21.06 5.36
N TYR A 178 -19.21 20.31 6.46
CA TYR A 178 -18.57 18.99 6.53
C TYR A 178 -19.45 17.93 5.85
N ILE A 179 -19.58 18.07 4.54
CA ILE A 179 -20.24 17.11 3.65
C ILE A 179 -19.16 16.36 2.89
N VAL A 180 -19.30 15.05 2.84
CA VAL A 180 -18.35 14.12 2.19
C VAL A 180 -19.06 13.43 1.05
N ARG A 181 -18.52 13.55 -0.15
CA ARG A 181 -18.87 12.72 -1.29
C ARG A 181 -18.11 11.39 -1.13
N LEU A 182 -18.86 10.30 -1.13
CA LEU A 182 -18.35 8.93 -1.06
C LEU A 182 -18.64 8.23 -2.39
N GLU A 183 -17.59 7.86 -3.08
CA GLU A 183 -17.62 7.08 -4.30
C GLU A 183 -17.20 5.66 -4.02
N ARG A 184 -17.94 4.68 -4.58
CA ARG A 184 -17.68 3.25 -4.46
C ARG A 184 -17.91 2.55 -5.79
N GLY A 185 -17.05 1.63 -6.15
CA GLY A 185 -17.16 0.86 -7.38
C GLY A 185 -16.13 -0.26 -7.42
N THR A 186 -15.77 -0.69 -8.63
CA THR A 186 -14.79 -1.76 -8.82
C THR A 186 -13.69 -1.33 -9.78
N ILE A 187 -12.44 -1.52 -9.38
CA ILE A 187 -11.22 -1.31 -10.16
C ILE A 187 -10.27 -2.46 -9.82
N ASP A 188 -9.56 -3.03 -10.80
CA ASP A 188 -8.63 -4.16 -10.61
C ASP A 188 -9.28 -5.36 -9.91
N ARG A 189 -10.55 -5.63 -10.19
CA ARG A 189 -11.39 -6.61 -9.48
C ARG A 189 -11.56 -6.35 -7.98
N ALA A 190 -11.02 -5.24 -7.46
CA ALA A 190 -11.22 -4.80 -6.08
C ALA A 190 -12.47 -3.93 -5.97
N ILE A 191 -13.06 -3.88 -4.79
CA ILE A 191 -14.00 -2.82 -4.42
C ILE A 191 -13.16 -1.63 -3.97
N TYR A 192 -13.33 -0.47 -4.61
CA TYR A 192 -12.66 0.76 -4.19
C TYR A 192 -13.62 1.72 -3.49
N GLU A 193 -13.07 2.60 -2.69
CA GLU A 193 -13.74 3.72 -2.06
C GLU A 193 -12.88 4.97 -2.16
N ILE A 194 -13.54 6.11 -2.46
CA ILE A 194 -12.93 7.44 -2.43
C ILE A 194 -13.85 8.36 -1.63
N ALA A 195 -13.29 9.10 -0.68
CA ALA A 195 -14.01 10.11 0.11
C ALA A 195 -13.30 11.45 0.02
N ALA A 196 -14.04 12.51 -0.26
CA ALA A 196 -13.54 13.88 -0.28
C ALA A 196 -14.62 14.85 0.23
N LEU A 197 -14.21 15.98 0.81
CA LEU A 197 -15.14 17.07 1.13
C LEU A 197 -15.71 17.62 -0.17
N ASP A 198 -17.02 17.72 -0.23
CA ASP A 198 -17.77 18.20 -1.40
C ASP A 198 -19.07 18.86 -0.93
N ASP A 199 -19.03 20.18 -0.80
CA ASP A 199 -20.19 21.01 -0.50
C ASP A 199 -20.69 21.82 -1.71
N SER A 200 -19.99 21.70 -2.86
CA SER A 200 -20.22 22.50 -4.06
C SER A 200 -21.40 22.04 -4.90
N LEU A 201 -21.82 20.78 -4.76
CA LEU A 201 -22.85 20.11 -5.58
C LEU A 201 -22.48 20.00 -7.07
N SER A 202 -21.33 20.45 -7.47
CA SER A 202 -20.79 20.29 -8.83
C SER A 202 -20.12 18.92 -8.96
N PRO A 203 -20.23 18.25 -10.11
CA PRO A 203 -19.40 17.06 -10.33
C PRO A 203 -17.92 17.40 -10.20
N PRO A 204 -17.10 16.56 -9.55
CA PRO A 204 -15.67 16.78 -9.47
C PRO A 204 -15.06 16.87 -10.87
N SER A 205 -13.94 17.59 -10.97
CA SER A 205 -13.28 17.85 -12.24
C SER A 205 -11.77 17.82 -12.08
N PRO A 206 -11.01 17.15 -12.98
CA PRO A 206 -9.57 17.13 -12.91
C PRO A 206 -8.91 18.49 -13.21
N PHE A 207 -9.71 19.47 -13.65
CA PHE A 207 -9.23 20.79 -14.04
C PHE A 207 -9.40 21.86 -12.95
N THR A 208 -10.18 21.57 -11.91
CA THR A 208 -10.51 22.54 -10.87
C THR A 208 -10.70 21.79 -9.56
N ALA A 209 -9.84 22.05 -8.59
CA ALA A 209 -9.97 21.45 -7.28
C ALA A 209 -11.25 21.91 -6.57
N GLU A 210 -11.93 20.97 -5.91
CA GLU A 210 -13.09 21.26 -5.05
C GLU A 210 -12.68 22.17 -3.87
N PRO A 211 -13.53 23.10 -3.44
CA PRO A 211 -13.19 24.06 -2.39
C PRO A 211 -12.75 23.43 -1.06
N GLY A 212 -13.30 22.28 -0.71
CA GLY A 212 -12.98 21.54 0.50
C GLY A 212 -11.72 20.66 0.40
N TRP A 213 -11.23 20.39 -0.82
CA TRP A 213 -10.05 19.57 -1.02
C TRP A 213 -8.76 20.40 -0.95
N ASN A 214 -7.81 19.96 -0.15
CA ASN A 214 -6.49 20.59 0.02
C ASN A 214 -5.44 20.14 -1.01
N GLU A 215 -5.87 19.47 -2.10
CA GLU A 215 -5.03 18.92 -3.17
C GLU A 215 -4.04 17.84 -2.68
N ARG A 216 -4.37 17.11 -1.63
CA ARG A 216 -3.55 16.02 -1.10
C ARG A 216 -4.39 14.75 -0.92
N LEU A 217 -3.75 13.61 -1.10
CA LEU A 217 -4.39 12.29 -1.00
C LEU A 217 -3.78 11.49 0.14
N VAL A 218 -4.62 10.90 0.98
CA VAL A 218 -4.22 9.81 1.88
C VAL A 218 -4.73 8.50 1.29
N TYR A 219 -3.82 7.56 1.09
CA TYR A 219 -4.18 6.21 0.65
C TYR A 219 -4.11 5.26 1.84
N THR A 220 -5.25 4.66 2.21
CA THR A 220 -5.34 3.81 3.40
C THR A 220 -5.21 2.34 3.08
N PHE A 221 -4.49 1.60 3.93
CA PHE A 221 -4.20 0.18 3.81
C PHE A 221 -4.68 -0.59 5.03
N GLY A 222 -5.36 -1.72 4.80
CA GLY A 222 -5.83 -2.61 5.87
C GLY A 222 -4.80 -3.67 6.26
N GLY A 223 -4.89 -4.15 7.50
CA GLY A 223 -4.00 -5.15 8.10
C GLY A 223 -4.32 -6.59 7.69
N GLY A 224 -3.73 -7.55 8.42
CA GLY A 224 -3.86 -8.98 8.19
C GLY A 224 -2.76 -9.56 7.28
N CYS A 225 -2.98 -10.77 6.80
CA CYS A 225 -2.25 -11.46 5.72
C CYS A 225 -3.02 -12.74 5.39
N ASN A 226 -3.75 -12.78 4.28
CA ASN A 226 -4.51 -13.95 3.85
C ASN A 226 -4.33 -14.23 2.35
N VAL A 227 -5.04 -15.21 1.79
CA VAL A 227 -4.61 -15.93 0.59
C VAL A 227 -5.16 -15.41 -0.74
N GLY A 228 -5.99 -14.38 -0.77
CA GLY A 228 -6.57 -13.87 -2.02
C GLY A 228 -7.65 -14.78 -2.60
N TYR A 229 -7.73 -14.84 -3.93
CA TYR A 229 -8.74 -15.55 -4.72
C TYR A 229 -10.18 -15.03 -4.55
N HIS A 230 -10.38 -13.97 -3.81
CA HIS A 230 -11.68 -13.33 -3.62
C HIS A 230 -11.54 -11.81 -3.56
N GLN A 231 -12.67 -11.14 -3.78
CA GLN A 231 -12.72 -9.68 -3.95
C GLN A 231 -12.53 -8.91 -2.64
N GLY A 232 -12.99 -9.47 -1.51
CA GLY A 232 -13.12 -8.77 -0.25
C GLY A 232 -14.29 -7.77 -0.25
N THR A 233 -14.79 -7.42 0.92
CA THR A 233 -15.95 -6.51 1.08
C THR A 233 -15.59 -5.17 1.70
N GLY A 234 -14.44 -5.07 2.38
CA GLY A 234 -13.98 -3.88 3.10
C GLY A 234 -12.69 -3.30 2.52
N THR A 235 -12.47 -2.04 2.78
CA THR A 235 -11.27 -1.27 2.40
C THR A 235 -10.44 -0.92 3.64
N GLY A 236 -9.35 -0.17 3.48
CA GLY A 236 -8.58 0.38 4.60
C GLY A 236 -9.32 1.46 5.39
N GLY A 237 -10.53 1.86 4.94
CA GLY A 237 -11.40 2.85 5.55
C GLY A 237 -11.12 4.27 5.04
N VAL A 238 -12.14 4.92 4.47
CA VAL A 238 -12.02 6.26 3.88
C VAL A 238 -12.76 7.36 4.65
N LEU A 239 -13.79 7.02 5.43
CA LEU A 239 -14.50 7.97 6.29
C LEU A 239 -13.72 8.19 7.60
N ASN A 240 -12.64 8.94 7.51
CA ASN A 240 -11.73 9.20 8.64
C ASN A 240 -11.62 10.71 8.92
N ASP A 241 -12.05 11.10 10.12
CA ASP A 241 -12.09 12.48 10.57
C ASP A 241 -10.69 13.12 10.65
N LEU A 242 -9.64 12.33 10.98
CA LEU A 242 -8.26 12.85 11.03
C LEU A 242 -7.83 13.47 9.69
N PHE A 243 -8.27 12.90 8.58
CA PHE A 243 -7.90 13.36 7.23
C PHE A 243 -8.93 14.33 6.65
N LEU A 244 -10.20 13.91 6.64
CA LEU A 244 -11.27 14.66 5.99
C LEU A 244 -11.47 16.04 6.62
N SER A 245 -11.40 16.17 7.97
CA SER A 245 -11.52 17.47 8.64
C SER A 245 -10.44 18.46 8.23
N ARG A 246 -9.31 17.98 7.71
CA ARG A 246 -8.18 18.78 7.24
C ARG A 246 -8.18 19.02 5.73
N GLY A 247 -9.18 18.50 5.03
CA GLY A 247 -9.33 18.68 3.59
C GLY A 247 -8.61 17.64 2.73
N TYR A 248 -8.01 16.60 3.31
CA TYR A 248 -7.47 15.50 2.50
C TYR A 248 -8.59 14.72 1.84
N ALA A 249 -8.38 14.31 0.59
CA ALA A 249 -9.12 13.19 0.04
C ALA A 249 -8.53 11.88 0.57
N VAL A 250 -9.37 10.84 0.67
CA VAL A 250 -8.96 9.52 1.16
C VAL A 250 -9.41 8.46 0.17
N ALA A 251 -8.50 7.58 -0.23
CA ALA A 251 -8.79 6.47 -1.14
C ALA A 251 -8.32 5.13 -0.56
N SER A 252 -8.94 4.04 -0.97
CA SER A 252 -8.56 2.68 -0.61
C SER A 252 -9.26 1.66 -1.49
N ALA A 253 -8.76 0.41 -1.51
CA ALA A 253 -9.46 -0.69 -2.15
C ALA A 253 -9.41 -1.97 -1.31
N SER A 254 -10.29 -2.93 -1.61
CA SER A 254 -10.38 -4.21 -0.88
C SER A 254 -9.14 -5.08 -1.08
N LEU A 255 -8.46 -5.00 -2.25
CA LEU A 255 -7.16 -5.66 -2.47
C LEU A 255 -5.98 -4.91 -1.82
N ASN A 256 -6.22 -3.73 -1.21
CA ASN A 256 -5.30 -3.04 -0.31
C ASN A 256 -5.55 -3.38 1.17
N VAL A 257 -6.32 -4.42 1.45
CA VAL A 257 -6.45 -5.04 2.76
C VAL A 257 -5.73 -6.37 2.73
N TYR A 258 -4.62 -6.50 3.45
CA TYR A 258 -3.81 -7.73 3.44
C TYR A 258 -4.60 -8.96 3.95
N GLU A 259 -5.62 -8.76 4.78
CA GLU A 259 -6.53 -9.85 5.17
C GLU A 259 -7.33 -10.40 3.97
N THR A 260 -7.56 -9.60 2.93
CA THR A 260 -8.12 -10.08 1.65
C THR A 260 -7.04 -10.70 0.78
N ASN A 261 -5.86 -10.04 0.70
CA ASN A 261 -4.84 -10.38 -0.29
C ASN A 261 -3.43 -10.00 0.22
N CYS A 262 -2.64 -10.99 0.64
CA CYS A 262 -1.29 -10.78 1.17
C CYS A 262 -0.22 -10.75 0.05
N SER A 263 -0.46 -9.95 -0.99
CA SER A 263 0.48 -9.73 -2.10
C SER A 263 0.62 -8.24 -2.38
N GLU A 264 1.82 -7.66 -2.11
CA GLU A 264 2.06 -6.24 -2.37
C GLU A 264 2.05 -5.90 -3.86
N VAL A 265 2.33 -6.85 -4.75
CA VAL A 265 2.27 -6.61 -6.20
C VAL A 265 0.84 -6.30 -6.62
N ILE A 266 -0.12 -7.13 -6.20
CA ILE A 266 -1.55 -6.90 -6.43
C ILE A 266 -2.01 -5.63 -5.70
N SER A 267 -1.54 -5.44 -4.46
CA SER A 267 -1.86 -4.23 -3.69
C SER A 267 -1.31 -2.95 -4.35
N ALA A 268 -0.10 -3.00 -4.90
CA ALA A 268 0.49 -1.87 -5.63
C ALA A 268 -0.28 -1.55 -6.91
N GLU A 269 -0.69 -2.58 -7.65
CA GLU A 269 -1.49 -2.46 -8.87
C GLU A 269 -2.83 -1.81 -8.58
N ALA A 270 -3.58 -2.34 -7.62
CA ALA A 270 -4.87 -1.78 -7.20
C ALA A 270 -4.72 -0.32 -6.72
N ALA A 271 -3.68 -0.02 -5.93
CA ALA A 271 -3.44 1.34 -5.45
C ALA A 271 -3.10 2.31 -6.59
N LEU A 272 -2.32 1.86 -7.59
CA LEU A 272 -1.97 2.67 -8.76
C LEU A 272 -3.21 2.99 -9.58
N MET A 273 -4.04 1.99 -9.89
CA MET A 273 -5.25 2.15 -10.72
C MET A 273 -6.32 3.00 -10.01
N VAL A 274 -6.50 2.86 -8.70
CA VAL A 274 -7.43 3.71 -7.93
C VAL A 274 -6.90 5.14 -7.84
N LYS A 275 -5.59 5.35 -7.67
CA LYS A 275 -4.96 6.68 -7.71
C LYS A 275 -5.10 7.33 -9.08
N GLU A 276 -4.93 6.57 -10.17
CA GLU A 276 -5.17 7.01 -11.54
C GLU A 276 -6.61 7.54 -11.69
N HIS A 277 -7.61 6.71 -11.37
CA HIS A 277 -9.01 7.10 -11.40
C HIS A 277 -9.32 8.32 -10.54
N PHE A 278 -8.71 8.41 -9.34
CA PHE A 278 -8.84 9.59 -8.49
C PHE A 278 -8.34 10.86 -9.21
N ILE A 279 -7.16 10.80 -9.82
CA ILE A 279 -6.56 11.97 -10.50
C ILE A 279 -7.40 12.39 -11.71
N GLU A 280 -7.94 11.46 -12.47
CA GLU A 280 -8.79 11.70 -13.64
C GLU A 280 -10.16 12.29 -13.27
N THR A 281 -10.61 12.02 -12.05
CA THR A 281 -11.91 12.51 -11.55
C THR A 281 -11.77 13.82 -10.77
N TYR A 282 -10.80 13.93 -9.87
CA TYR A 282 -10.69 15.05 -8.91
C TYR A 282 -9.51 15.98 -9.21
N GLY A 283 -8.56 15.56 -10.02
CA GLY A 283 -7.33 16.30 -10.33
C GLY A 283 -6.09 15.75 -9.62
N ALA A 284 -4.92 16.25 -10.06
CA ALA A 284 -3.63 15.80 -9.55
C ALA A 284 -3.44 16.17 -8.07
N ALA A 285 -3.19 15.18 -7.23
CA ALA A 285 -2.74 15.43 -5.87
C ALA A 285 -1.28 15.89 -5.87
N ARG A 286 -0.94 16.86 -5.03
CA ARG A 286 0.45 17.33 -4.85
C ARG A 286 1.34 16.21 -4.33
N TYR A 287 0.82 15.37 -3.45
CA TYR A 287 1.44 14.15 -2.96
C TYR A 287 0.41 13.21 -2.35
N THR A 288 0.80 11.94 -2.27
CA THR A 288 0.00 10.85 -1.71
C THR A 288 0.70 10.29 -0.48
N ILE A 289 0.02 10.28 0.67
CA ILE A 289 0.52 9.72 1.93
C ILE A 289 -0.08 8.33 2.11
N GLY A 290 0.77 7.31 2.25
CA GLY A 290 0.35 5.98 2.68
C GLY A 290 0.06 5.95 4.18
N TRP A 291 -1.05 5.31 4.59
CA TRP A 291 -1.46 5.19 5.98
C TRP A 291 -2.04 3.81 6.28
N GLY A 292 -1.59 3.16 7.34
CA GLY A 292 -2.14 1.87 7.76
C GLY A 292 -1.22 1.10 8.70
N GLY A 293 -1.81 0.19 9.47
CA GLY A 293 -1.08 -0.59 10.47
C GLY A 293 -0.96 -2.07 10.11
N SER A 294 -0.01 -2.77 10.77
CA SER A 294 0.17 -4.23 10.64
C SER A 294 0.47 -4.63 9.18
N GLY A 295 -0.33 -5.50 8.57
CA GLY A 295 -0.25 -5.79 7.14
C GLY A 295 -0.36 -4.54 6.25
N GLY A 296 -1.06 -3.48 6.70
CA GLY A 296 -1.08 -2.17 6.03
C GLY A 296 0.27 -1.45 6.06
N ALA A 297 1.07 -1.64 7.09
CA ALA A 297 2.45 -1.14 7.14
C ALA A 297 3.36 -1.92 6.18
N ILE A 298 3.20 -3.25 6.09
CA ILE A 298 3.94 -4.08 5.13
C ILE A 298 3.70 -3.58 3.71
N GLN A 299 2.44 -3.34 3.33
CA GLN A 299 2.07 -2.81 2.01
C GLN A 299 2.79 -1.49 1.73
N GLN A 300 2.72 -0.53 2.65
CA GLN A 300 3.38 0.77 2.49
C GLN A 300 4.89 0.63 2.26
N HIS A 301 5.58 -0.17 3.10
CA HIS A 301 7.01 -0.39 2.96
C HIS A 301 7.38 -1.02 1.60
N LEU A 302 6.65 -2.08 1.19
CA LEU A 302 6.96 -2.80 -0.04
C LEU A 302 6.55 -2.01 -1.29
N ILE A 303 5.42 -1.28 -1.25
CA ILE A 303 5.00 -0.40 -2.35
C ILE A 303 6.00 0.75 -2.52
N ALA A 304 6.38 1.43 -1.44
CA ALA A 304 7.38 2.50 -1.50
C ALA A 304 8.75 1.99 -1.98
N ASN A 305 9.13 0.76 -1.59
CA ASN A 305 10.41 0.17 -2.01
C ASN A 305 10.41 -0.26 -3.47
N ASN A 306 9.37 -0.94 -3.95
CA ASN A 306 9.36 -1.64 -5.23
C ASN A 306 8.63 -0.86 -6.34
N TYR A 307 7.72 0.05 -6.00
CA TYR A 307 6.85 0.80 -6.91
C TYR A 307 6.87 2.31 -6.61
N PRO A 308 8.05 2.96 -6.73
CA PRO A 308 8.17 4.39 -6.43
C PRO A 308 7.23 5.24 -7.30
N GLY A 309 6.63 6.27 -6.69
CA GLY A 309 5.67 7.18 -7.34
C GLY A 309 4.20 6.88 -7.03
N ILE A 310 3.87 5.71 -6.43
CA ILE A 310 2.53 5.46 -5.90
C ILE A 310 2.33 6.24 -4.61
N LEU A 311 3.30 6.15 -3.69
CA LEU A 311 3.30 6.84 -2.40
C LEU A 311 4.51 7.79 -2.32
N ASP A 312 4.27 9.03 -1.91
CA ASP A 312 5.31 10.06 -1.75
C ASP A 312 5.89 10.08 -0.33
N GLY A 313 5.09 9.68 0.67
CA GLY A 313 5.50 9.48 2.05
C GLY A 313 4.65 8.41 2.71
N ILE A 314 5.15 7.78 3.77
CA ILE A 314 4.42 6.71 4.45
C ILE A 314 4.37 6.91 5.97
N VAL A 315 3.21 6.60 6.55
CA VAL A 315 2.98 6.57 7.99
C VAL A 315 2.53 5.16 8.39
N PRO A 316 3.49 4.20 8.39
CA PRO A 316 3.19 2.84 8.82
C PRO A 316 2.94 2.80 10.33
N ALA A 317 1.88 2.11 10.75
CA ALA A 317 1.56 1.91 12.16
C ALA A 317 1.75 0.44 12.55
N ALA A 318 2.18 0.19 13.80
CA ALA A 318 2.42 -1.17 14.28
C ALA A 318 3.21 -2.01 13.23
N SER A 319 4.34 -1.46 12.79
CA SER A 319 5.09 -1.86 11.60
C SER A 319 5.64 -3.27 11.63
N PHE A 320 5.68 -3.86 10.43
CA PHE A 320 6.49 -5.01 10.06
C PHE A 320 7.26 -4.68 8.77
N GLN A 321 8.39 -5.30 8.58
CA GLN A 321 9.28 -5.05 7.43
C GLN A 321 8.76 -5.67 6.11
N ASP A 322 8.31 -6.91 6.14
CA ASP A 322 7.69 -7.69 5.06
C ASP A 322 7.03 -8.96 5.63
N SER A 323 6.28 -9.70 4.81
CA SER A 323 5.58 -10.91 5.23
C SER A 323 6.47 -12.16 5.23
N LEU A 324 7.57 -12.20 4.46
CA LEU A 324 8.42 -13.39 4.32
C LEU A 324 9.39 -13.56 5.50
N THR A 325 9.94 -12.46 5.99
CA THR A 325 10.90 -12.50 7.11
C THR A 325 10.24 -12.42 8.49
N LEU A 326 8.91 -12.54 8.55
CA LEU A 326 8.18 -12.82 9.78
C LEU A 326 8.32 -14.30 10.16
N GLY A 327 9.54 -14.80 10.34
CA GLY A 327 9.85 -16.16 10.78
C GLY A 327 9.21 -16.54 12.12
N THR A 328 8.74 -15.54 12.86
CA THR A 328 8.01 -15.72 14.12
C THR A 328 6.72 -16.52 13.98
N VAL A 329 6.05 -16.51 12.82
CA VAL A 329 4.79 -17.25 12.60
C VAL A 329 5.05 -18.77 12.61
N PRO A 330 5.90 -19.33 11.74
CA PRO A 330 6.21 -20.75 11.74
C PRO A 330 6.95 -21.19 13.01
N ASP A 331 7.91 -20.40 13.50
CA ASP A 331 8.68 -20.74 14.71
C ASP A 331 7.79 -20.79 15.95
N CYS A 332 6.89 -19.83 16.09
CA CYS A 332 5.95 -19.82 17.22
C CYS A 332 4.96 -21.00 17.17
N ARG A 333 4.59 -21.49 15.96
CA ARG A 333 3.81 -22.74 15.84
C ARG A 333 4.61 -23.92 16.36
N LEU A 334 5.87 -24.06 15.97
CA LEU A 334 6.72 -25.17 16.42
C LEU A 334 6.93 -25.13 17.93
N LEU A 335 7.25 -23.95 18.49
CA LEU A 335 7.43 -23.76 19.94
C LEU A 335 6.15 -24.06 20.72
N ALA A 336 5.00 -23.54 20.28
CA ALA A 336 3.72 -23.76 20.96
C ALA A 336 3.36 -25.25 20.99
N LEU A 337 3.52 -25.97 19.88
CA LEU A 337 3.25 -27.39 19.78
C LEU A 337 4.26 -28.22 20.59
N TYR A 338 5.54 -27.85 20.57
CA TYR A 338 6.54 -28.52 21.44
C TYR A 338 6.19 -28.37 22.91
N PHE A 339 5.91 -27.15 23.40
CA PHE A 339 5.58 -26.94 24.83
C PHE A 339 4.31 -27.66 25.28
N ALA A 340 3.40 -28.00 24.35
CA ALA A 340 2.21 -28.80 24.61
C ALA A 340 2.45 -30.31 24.44
N SER A 341 3.58 -30.73 23.88
CA SER A 341 3.92 -32.12 23.63
C SER A 341 4.33 -32.87 24.92
N PRO A 342 4.28 -34.24 24.93
CA PRO A 342 4.81 -35.02 26.04
C PRO A 342 6.26 -34.68 26.40
N ALA A 343 7.13 -34.46 25.39
CA ALA A 343 8.54 -34.09 25.60
C ALA A 343 8.68 -32.71 26.27
N GLY A 344 7.90 -31.71 25.79
CA GLY A 344 7.89 -30.39 26.37
C GLY A 344 7.35 -30.35 27.80
N ILE A 345 6.29 -31.11 28.08
CA ILE A 345 5.73 -31.26 29.42
C ILE A 345 6.75 -31.91 30.37
N ALA A 346 7.41 -33.00 29.92
CA ALA A 346 8.42 -33.70 30.73
C ALA A 346 9.65 -32.84 31.03
N ALA A 347 10.02 -31.90 30.14
CA ALA A 347 11.12 -30.98 30.35
C ALA A 347 10.83 -29.87 31.38
N GLY A 348 9.59 -29.72 31.87
CA GLY A 348 9.23 -28.90 33.03
C GLY A 348 9.42 -27.39 32.84
N TRP A 349 9.00 -26.81 31.71
CA TRP A 349 9.17 -25.39 31.39
C TRP A 349 8.31 -24.46 32.24
N THR A 350 8.91 -23.45 32.87
CA THR A 350 8.18 -22.34 33.48
C THR A 350 7.73 -21.31 32.40
N ALA A 351 6.85 -20.38 32.80
CA ALA A 351 6.42 -19.30 31.90
C ALA A 351 7.58 -18.40 31.45
N GLU A 352 8.49 -18.08 32.38
CA GLU A 352 9.68 -17.25 32.15
C GLU A 352 10.65 -17.96 31.20
N GLN A 353 10.84 -19.26 31.37
CA GLN A 353 11.70 -20.08 30.51
C GLN A 353 11.16 -20.18 29.09
N ARG A 354 9.85 -20.34 28.92
CA ARG A 354 9.19 -20.31 27.60
C ARG A 354 9.33 -18.95 26.93
N ALA A 355 9.18 -17.85 27.68
CA ALA A 355 9.41 -16.51 27.19
C ALA A 355 10.88 -16.34 26.71
N ALA A 356 11.85 -16.71 27.55
CA ALA A 356 13.26 -16.63 27.23
C ALA A 356 13.62 -17.45 25.98
N ALA A 357 13.12 -18.68 25.86
CA ALA A 357 13.35 -19.54 24.70
C ALA A 357 12.74 -18.98 23.40
N SER A 358 11.61 -18.26 23.49
CA SER A 358 10.96 -17.63 22.35
C SER A 358 11.58 -16.30 21.92
N GLY A 359 12.41 -15.69 22.78
CA GLY A 359 12.99 -14.36 22.58
C GLY A 359 11.99 -13.20 22.82
N TYR A 360 10.76 -13.48 23.20
CA TYR A 360 9.76 -12.47 23.58
C TYR A 360 9.80 -12.15 25.07
N GLY A 361 9.34 -10.97 25.45
CA GLY A 361 9.18 -10.61 26.84
C GLY A 361 8.12 -11.44 27.59
N THR A 362 7.20 -12.05 26.83
CA THR A 362 6.23 -13.05 27.31
C THR A 362 5.97 -14.06 26.20
N PHE A 363 5.84 -15.35 26.55
CA PHE A 363 5.51 -16.38 25.55
C PHE A 363 4.14 -16.16 24.91
N ASN A 364 3.26 -15.38 25.55
CA ASN A 364 1.95 -15.10 24.98
C ASN A 364 2.02 -14.36 23.62
N SER A 365 3.01 -13.50 23.40
CA SER A 365 3.23 -12.90 22.07
C SER A 365 3.45 -13.97 20.99
N CYS A 366 4.27 -14.97 21.28
CA CYS A 366 4.49 -16.11 20.38
C CYS A 366 3.22 -16.97 20.21
N ASN A 367 2.50 -17.20 21.29
CA ASN A 367 1.24 -17.95 21.25
C ASN A 367 0.16 -17.23 20.41
N LEU A 368 0.10 -15.90 20.46
CA LEU A 368 -0.80 -15.12 19.61
C LEU A 368 -0.44 -15.23 18.12
N TRP A 369 0.84 -15.26 17.75
CA TRP A 369 1.28 -15.57 16.40
C TRP A 369 0.81 -16.95 15.94
N HIS A 370 0.98 -17.96 16.81
CA HIS A 370 0.51 -19.32 16.55
C HIS A 370 -1.00 -19.36 16.30
N LEU A 371 -1.81 -18.76 17.19
CA LEU A 371 -3.26 -18.80 17.10
C LEU A 371 -3.83 -18.00 15.92
N ALA A 372 -3.26 -16.83 15.62
CA ALA A 372 -3.82 -15.93 14.62
C ALA A 372 -3.36 -16.24 13.17
N PHE A 373 -2.12 -16.72 12.98
CA PHE A 373 -1.52 -16.76 11.66
C PHE A 373 -0.92 -18.11 11.25
N ALA A 374 -0.70 -19.04 12.19
CA ALA A 374 -0.02 -20.30 11.85
C ALA A 374 -0.80 -21.16 10.86
N SER A 375 -2.12 -21.13 10.89
CA SER A 375 -2.96 -21.84 9.92
C SER A 375 -2.68 -21.42 8.46
N ARG A 376 -2.25 -20.17 8.26
CA ARG A 376 -1.96 -19.60 6.92
C ARG A 376 -0.67 -20.11 6.30
N THR A 377 0.09 -20.93 7.00
CA THR A 377 1.22 -21.69 6.45
C THR A 377 0.82 -23.09 5.99
N ASN A 378 -0.43 -23.53 6.26
CA ASN A 378 -0.94 -24.86 5.95
C ASN A 378 -2.04 -24.79 4.86
N ALA A 379 -1.85 -25.52 3.78
CA ALA A 379 -2.74 -25.51 2.62
C ALA A 379 -4.15 -26.07 2.89
N LEU A 380 -4.37 -26.72 4.02
CA LEU A 380 -5.64 -27.34 4.40
C LEU A 380 -6.45 -26.54 5.43
N GLU A 381 -5.85 -25.53 6.06
CA GLU A 381 -6.44 -24.93 7.27
C GLU A 381 -7.11 -23.56 7.05
N ALA A 382 -6.55 -22.67 6.26
CA ALA A 382 -6.85 -21.24 6.36
C ALA A 382 -7.61 -20.63 5.16
N CYS A 383 -8.41 -21.40 4.43
CA CYS A 383 -9.19 -20.81 3.34
C CYS A 383 -10.27 -19.84 3.86
N PRO A 384 -10.34 -18.62 3.31
CA PRO A 384 -11.44 -17.69 3.58
C PRO A 384 -12.81 -18.30 3.27
N ASN A 385 -13.85 -17.85 3.99
CA ASN A 385 -15.21 -18.34 3.77
C ASN A 385 -15.73 -18.02 2.36
N ALA A 386 -15.25 -16.95 1.72
CA ALA A 386 -15.56 -16.61 0.34
C ALA A 386 -15.16 -17.70 -0.65
N ILE A 387 -14.16 -18.53 -0.34
CA ILE A 387 -13.71 -19.63 -1.19
C ILE A 387 -14.54 -20.89 -0.86
N PRO A 388 -15.40 -21.39 -1.78
CA PRO A 388 -16.19 -22.60 -1.54
C PRO A 388 -15.31 -23.83 -1.24
N VAL A 389 -15.79 -24.73 -0.39
CA VAL A 389 -15.06 -25.97 -0.01
C VAL A 389 -14.66 -26.79 -1.25
N SER A 390 -15.53 -26.83 -2.26
CA SER A 390 -15.26 -27.56 -3.52
C SER A 390 -14.10 -26.99 -4.35
N ALA A 391 -13.73 -25.73 -4.13
CA ALA A 391 -12.61 -25.08 -4.81
C ALA A 391 -11.28 -25.23 -4.05
N ARG A 392 -11.33 -25.64 -2.76
CA ARG A 392 -10.14 -25.71 -1.89
C ARG A 392 -9.31 -26.94 -2.20
N TYR A 393 -8.00 -26.82 -2.02
CA TYR A 393 -7.06 -27.93 -2.17
C TYR A 393 -7.38 -29.06 -1.20
N HIS A 394 -7.32 -30.28 -1.71
CA HIS A 394 -7.28 -31.49 -0.90
C HIS A 394 -6.40 -32.55 -1.61
N PRO A 395 -5.44 -33.16 -0.92
CA PRO A 395 -4.41 -33.98 -1.57
C PRO A 395 -4.97 -35.18 -2.35
N VAL A 396 -6.16 -35.66 -2.00
CA VAL A 396 -6.79 -36.82 -2.64
C VAL A 396 -7.95 -36.41 -3.55
N THR A 397 -8.88 -35.59 -3.06
CA THR A 397 -10.15 -35.30 -3.77
C THR A 397 -10.08 -34.06 -4.66
N ASN A 398 -9.14 -33.12 -4.42
CA ASN A 398 -8.95 -31.93 -5.23
C ASN A 398 -7.48 -31.46 -5.22
N PRO A 399 -6.53 -32.20 -5.81
CA PRO A 399 -5.10 -31.90 -5.75
C PRO A 399 -4.70 -30.63 -6.52
N THR A 400 -5.56 -30.11 -7.38
CA THR A 400 -5.38 -28.86 -8.15
C THR A 400 -6.15 -27.68 -7.57
N GLY A 401 -6.86 -27.88 -6.46
CA GLY A 401 -7.62 -26.83 -5.79
C GLY A 401 -6.76 -25.71 -5.20
N ILE A 402 -7.42 -24.65 -4.75
CA ILE A 402 -6.77 -23.46 -4.15
C ILE A 402 -6.07 -23.85 -2.85
N ARG A 403 -4.76 -23.69 -2.82
CA ARG A 403 -3.91 -23.90 -1.65
C ARG A 403 -3.87 -22.62 -0.83
N CYS A 404 -4.54 -22.63 0.30
CA CYS A 404 -4.72 -21.42 1.11
C CYS A 404 -3.52 -21.15 2.02
N THR A 405 -2.37 -20.83 1.42
CA THR A 405 -1.18 -20.38 2.16
C THR A 405 -0.68 -19.03 1.68
N SER A 406 0.00 -18.28 2.56
CA SER A 406 0.67 -17.03 2.21
C SER A 406 1.75 -17.22 1.11
N PHE A 407 2.35 -18.39 0.98
CA PHE A 407 3.31 -18.68 -0.09
C PHE A 407 2.62 -18.86 -1.45
N GLU A 408 1.47 -19.55 -1.47
CA GLU A 408 0.69 -19.75 -2.70
C GLU A 408 0.09 -18.43 -3.22
N GLN A 409 -0.22 -17.50 -2.32
CA GLN A 409 -0.68 -16.15 -2.65
C GLN A 409 0.32 -15.39 -3.53
N ILE A 410 1.60 -15.61 -3.32
CA ILE A 410 2.71 -14.97 -4.03
C ILE A 410 3.43 -15.91 -5.00
N ALA A 411 2.76 -16.97 -5.42
CA ALA A 411 3.35 -17.94 -6.35
C ALA A 411 3.73 -17.33 -7.71
N THR A 412 3.11 -16.22 -8.12
CA THR A 412 3.52 -15.48 -9.33
C THR A 412 4.91 -14.86 -9.18
N GLN A 413 5.32 -14.49 -7.97
CA GLN A 413 6.64 -13.96 -7.66
C GLN A 413 7.64 -15.07 -7.33
N LEU A 414 7.29 -15.99 -6.45
CA LEU A 414 8.18 -17.10 -6.05
C LEU A 414 8.34 -18.16 -7.13
N GLY A 415 7.33 -18.33 -8.00
CA GLY A 415 7.22 -19.47 -8.93
C GLY A 415 6.83 -20.75 -8.24
N ARG A 416 6.62 -21.80 -9.05
CA ARG A 416 6.18 -23.13 -8.57
C ARG A 416 7.27 -24.16 -8.75
N ASN A 417 7.37 -25.08 -7.79
CA ASN A 417 8.19 -26.27 -7.90
C ASN A 417 7.51 -27.27 -8.89
N PRO A 418 8.14 -27.60 -10.03
CA PRO A 418 7.55 -28.47 -11.03
C PRO A 418 7.31 -29.92 -10.53
N ALA A 419 8.02 -30.36 -9.49
CA ALA A 419 7.89 -31.70 -8.96
C ALA A 419 6.58 -31.93 -8.19
N ASN A 420 6.01 -30.87 -7.58
CA ASN A 420 4.82 -31.00 -6.73
C ASN A 420 3.77 -29.89 -6.97
N GLY A 421 4.09 -28.86 -7.79
CA GLY A 421 3.21 -27.76 -8.14
C GLY A 421 2.96 -26.73 -7.02
N PHE A 422 3.60 -26.84 -5.85
CA PHE A 422 3.53 -25.84 -4.80
C PHE A 422 4.46 -24.63 -5.11
N ALA A 423 4.13 -23.48 -4.57
CA ALA A 423 5.04 -22.35 -4.60
C ALA A 423 6.39 -22.69 -3.93
N TRP A 424 7.50 -22.19 -4.48
CA TRP A 424 8.80 -22.28 -3.81
C TRP A 424 8.74 -21.58 -2.46
N ARG A 425 9.29 -22.20 -1.41
CA ARG A 425 9.21 -21.67 -0.05
C ARG A 425 10.59 -21.25 0.47
N PRO A 426 10.78 -19.98 0.81
CA PRO A 426 12.00 -19.50 1.45
C PRO A 426 12.01 -19.74 2.98
N LEU A 427 11.38 -20.83 3.44
CA LEU A 427 11.24 -21.18 4.85
C LEU A 427 12.34 -22.17 5.25
N ASP A 428 13.15 -21.79 6.24
CA ASP A 428 14.30 -22.54 6.72
C ASP A 428 14.34 -22.55 8.25
N ASN A 429 14.57 -23.72 8.84
CA ASN A 429 14.94 -23.84 10.24
C ASN A 429 16.07 -24.83 10.51
N ILE A 430 16.76 -25.27 9.46
CA ILE A 430 18.02 -26.00 9.61
C ILE A 430 19.06 -25.05 10.20
N GLY A 431 19.73 -25.48 11.29
CA GLY A 431 20.72 -24.69 11.97
C GLY A 431 20.14 -23.62 12.92
N VAL A 432 18.82 -23.49 13.03
CA VAL A 432 18.21 -22.66 14.08
C VAL A 432 18.33 -23.36 15.42
N GLU A 433 19.04 -22.72 16.35
CA GLU A 433 19.22 -23.19 17.73
C GLU A 433 18.20 -22.51 18.63
N TYR A 434 16.99 -23.07 18.71
CA TYR A 434 15.91 -22.51 19.51
C TYR A 434 16.30 -22.43 20.99
N GLY A 435 16.25 -21.22 21.57
CA GLY A 435 16.58 -20.98 22.97
C GLY A 435 18.10 -20.84 23.25
N LEU A 436 18.96 -20.70 22.24
CA LEU A 436 20.43 -20.58 22.46
C LEU A 436 20.78 -19.41 23.40
N THR A 437 20.21 -18.23 23.19
CA THR A 437 20.44 -17.07 24.09
C THR A 437 19.94 -17.34 25.51
N ALA A 438 18.83 -18.05 25.66
CA ALA A 438 18.32 -18.44 26.97
C ALA A 438 19.23 -19.46 27.68
N LEU A 439 19.82 -20.39 26.93
CA LEU A 439 20.83 -21.31 27.45
C LEU A 439 22.10 -20.56 27.90
N GLN A 440 22.64 -19.68 27.03
CA GLN A 440 23.83 -18.89 27.31
C GLN A 440 23.69 -17.98 28.53
N SER A 441 22.49 -17.45 28.77
CA SER A 441 22.18 -16.63 29.95
C SER A 441 21.84 -17.45 31.20
N GLY A 442 21.79 -18.78 31.10
CA GLY A 442 21.38 -19.65 32.21
C GLY A 442 19.88 -19.62 32.54
N ALA A 443 19.05 -19.03 31.66
CA ALA A 443 17.61 -18.98 31.86
C ALA A 443 16.94 -20.35 31.67
N ILE A 444 17.54 -21.21 30.86
CA ILE A 444 17.10 -22.60 30.64
C ILE A 444 18.26 -23.57 30.87
N THR A 445 17.95 -24.84 31.14
CA THR A 445 18.97 -25.87 31.33
C THR A 445 19.45 -26.46 29.99
N ALA A 446 20.59 -27.17 30.01
CA ALA A 446 21.09 -27.88 28.83
C ALA A 446 20.11 -28.96 28.37
N GLU A 447 19.46 -29.66 29.31
CA GLU A 447 18.48 -30.70 29.00
C GLU A 447 17.23 -30.09 28.33
N GLN A 448 16.75 -28.91 28.79
CA GLN A 448 15.66 -28.20 28.15
C GLN A 448 16.01 -27.75 26.75
N PHE A 449 17.23 -27.22 26.55
CA PHE A 449 17.70 -26.82 25.24
C PHE A 449 17.80 -27.99 24.26
N VAL A 450 18.38 -29.13 24.68
CA VAL A 450 18.47 -30.34 23.85
C VAL A 450 17.08 -30.86 23.53
N SER A 451 16.22 -31.04 24.53
CA SER A 451 14.84 -31.51 24.33
C SER A 451 14.05 -30.65 23.35
N LEU A 452 14.17 -29.30 23.44
CA LEU A 452 13.51 -28.38 22.52
C LEU A 452 14.02 -28.59 21.08
N ASN A 453 15.35 -28.62 20.90
CA ASN A 453 15.93 -28.68 19.55
C ASN A 453 15.81 -30.05 18.90
N GLU A 454 15.73 -31.13 19.66
CA GLU A 454 15.44 -32.48 19.13
C GLU A 454 13.96 -32.63 18.69
N ASN A 455 13.02 -31.92 19.34
CA ASN A 455 11.60 -32.13 19.14
C ASN A 455 10.87 -30.95 18.47
N ALA A 456 11.54 -29.86 18.11
CA ALA A 456 10.88 -28.72 17.46
C ALA A 456 10.35 -29.05 16.05
N GLY A 457 11.04 -29.94 15.31
CA GLY A 457 10.63 -30.36 13.96
C GLY A 457 10.70 -29.25 12.91
N GLY A 458 9.89 -29.38 11.88
CA GLY A 458 9.73 -28.46 10.76
C GLY A 458 8.37 -28.63 10.08
N PHE A 459 8.26 -28.24 8.80
CA PHE A 459 7.00 -28.30 8.05
C PHE A 459 7.19 -29.00 6.71
N ASP A 460 6.30 -29.94 6.39
CA ASP A 460 6.21 -30.49 5.04
C ASP A 460 5.71 -29.46 4.01
N VAL A 461 5.61 -29.86 2.74
CA VAL A 461 5.19 -28.98 1.64
C VAL A 461 3.74 -28.49 1.80
N ILE A 462 2.88 -29.22 2.50
CA ILE A 462 1.49 -28.84 2.79
C ILE A 462 1.43 -27.84 3.96
N GLY A 463 2.48 -27.79 4.80
CA GLY A 463 2.54 -26.99 6.02
C GLY A 463 2.15 -27.76 7.29
N GLN A 464 2.12 -29.11 7.23
CA GLN A 464 1.97 -29.95 8.40
C GLN A 464 3.30 -30.07 9.14
N VAL A 465 3.24 -30.12 10.46
CA VAL A 465 4.44 -30.27 11.29
C VAL A 465 4.98 -31.70 11.16
N ILE A 466 6.26 -31.82 10.91
CA ILE A 466 7.02 -33.08 10.80
C ILE A 466 8.21 -33.07 11.77
N PRO A 467 8.74 -34.23 12.15
CA PRO A 467 9.89 -34.31 13.06
C PRO A 467 11.16 -33.68 12.49
N GLU A 468 11.34 -33.70 11.18
CA GLU A 468 12.53 -33.22 10.51
C GLU A 468 12.55 -31.70 10.41
N ARG A 469 13.75 -31.10 10.49
CA ARG A 469 13.98 -29.69 10.17
C ARG A 469 13.78 -29.46 8.66
N VAL A 470 13.39 -28.27 8.29
CA VAL A 470 13.16 -27.89 6.89
C VAL A 470 14.25 -26.96 6.37
N ALA A 471 14.75 -27.24 5.15
CA ALA A 471 15.63 -26.34 4.41
C ALA A 471 14.80 -25.46 3.47
N ALA A 472 15.19 -24.19 3.34
CA ALA A 472 14.59 -23.29 2.36
C ALA A 472 14.89 -23.76 0.92
N ASP A 473 13.92 -23.59 0.03
CA ASP A 473 14.15 -23.76 -1.40
C ASP A 473 15.08 -22.65 -1.90
N PRO A 474 16.29 -22.95 -2.43
CA PRO A 474 17.22 -21.91 -2.88
C PRO A 474 16.62 -21.00 -3.97
N ILE A 475 15.76 -21.53 -4.84
CA ILE A 475 15.03 -20.77 -5.85
C ILE A 475 14.03 -19.81 -5.18
N GLY A 476 13.32 -20.27 -4.15
CA GLY A 476 12.41 -19.45 -3.37
C GLY A 476 13.14 -18.27 -2.69
N VAL A 477 14.29 -18.54 -2.08
CA VAL A 477 15.14 -17.51 -1.47
C VAL A 477 15.61 -16.51 -2.52
N GLN A 478 16.20 -16.96 -3.63
CA GLN A 478 16.70 -16.10 -4.69
C GLN A 478 15.58 -15.18 -5.24
N ARG A 479 14.41 -15.73 -5.52
CA ARG A 479 13.28 -14.97 -6.05
C ARG A 479 12.71 -13.98 -5.04
N SER A 480 12.72 -14.30 -3.75
CA SER A 480 12.29 -13.36 -2.70
C SER A 480 13.09 -12.06 -2.71
N TYR A 481 14.40 -12.14 -2.98
CA TYR A 481 15.25 -10.98 -3.16
C TYR A 481 15.03 -10.29 -4.50
N GLN A 482 14.99 -11.05 -5.60
CA GLN A 482 14.88 -10.52 -6.96
C GLN A 482 13.56 -9.79 -7.22
N THR A 483 12.48 -10.26 -6.62
CA THR A 483 11.15 -9.65 -6.77
C THR A 483 10.85 -8.56 -5.73
N GLY A 484 11.77 -8.31 -4.80
CA GLY A 484 11.58 -7.34 -3.72
C GLY A 484 10.57 -7.76 -2.65
N ARG A 485 10.11 -9.02 -2.66
CA ARG A 485 9.23 -9.56 -1.59
C ARG A 485 9.90 -9.52 -0.22
N LEU A 486 11.20 -9.70 -0.20
CA LEU A 486 12.02 -9.44 0.97
C LEU A 486 12.46 -7.98 0.93
N ASN A 487 11.99 -7.19 1.90
CA ASN A 487 12.30 -5.77 1.96
C ASN A 487 13.75 -5.54 2.40
N THR A 488 14.60 -5.19 1.45
CA THR A 488 16.00 -4.85 1.74
C THR A 488 16.19 -3.39 2.17
N GLY A 489 15.20 -2.52 1.94
CA GLY A 489 15.28 -1.09 2.21
C GLY A 489 16.14 -0.27 1.24
N GLY A 490 16.68 -0.90 0.18
CA GLY A 490 17.70 -0.30 -0.70
C GLY A 490 17.20 0.25 -2.04
N LEU A 491 15.89 0.20 -2.30
CA LEU A 491 15.28 0.72 -3.53
C LEU A 491 14.55 2.04 -3.24
N GLY A 492 13.31 2.18 -3.72
CA GLY A 492 12.50 3.39 -3.53
C GLY A 492 12.31 3.80 -2.07
N LEU A 493 12.36 2.86 -1.13
CA LEU A 493 12.23 3.15 0.30
C LEU A 493 13.34 4.08 0.82
N ALA A 494 14.54 4.05 0.23
CA ALA A 494 15.63 4.98 0.55
C ALA A 494 15.28 6.45 0.28
N SER A 495 14.39 6.70 -0.66
CA SER A 495 13.93 8.03 -1.09
C SER A 495 12.51 8.37 -0.64
N THR A 496 11.98 7.65 0.34
CA THR A 496 10.64 7.88 0.90
C THR A 496 10.77 8.35 2.36
N PRO A 497 10.15 9.47 2.75
CA PRO A 497 10.05 9.87 4.15
C PRO A 497 9.13 8.91 4.91
N ILE A 498 9.57 8.44 6.09
CA ILE A 498 8.89 7.44 6.91
C ILE A 498 8.69 7.97 8.32
N ILE A 499 7.43 8.03 8.77
CA ILE A 499 7.09 8.25 10.19
C ILE A 499 6.41 6.99 10.70
N ASP A 500 7.17 6.11 11.34
CA ASP A 500 6.69 4.85 11.91
C ASP A 500 5.99 5.14 13.24
N ALA A 501 4.65 5.14 13.24
CA ALA A 501 3.82 5.56 14.37
C ALA A 501 3.13 4.36 15.02
N ARG A 502 3.52 3.99 16.25
CA ARG A 502 2.98 2.79 16.90
C ARG A 502 2.57 2.99 18.34
N THR A 503 1.52 2.29 18.74
CA THR A 503 1.17 2.14 20.15
C THR A 503 2.06 1.07 20.77
N TYR A 504 2.56 1.32 21.99
CA TYR A 504 3.35 0.35 22.76
C TYR A 504 2.44 -0.69 23.39
N THR A 505 2.58 -1.93 22.92
CA THR A 505 1.73 -3.07 23.32
C THR A 505 2.53 -4.31 23.73
N ASP A 506 3.87 -4.27 23.72
CA ASP A 506 4.74 -5.43 23.97
C ASP A 506 4.38 -6.20 25.24
N PHE A 507 3.93 -5.50 26.28
CA PHE A 507 3.52 -6.09 27.57
C PHE A 507 2.08 -5.69 27.99
N ALA A 508 1.25 -5.24 27.03
CA ALA A 508 -0.07 -4.69 27.36
C ALA A 508 -1.04 -5.73 27.92
N PRO A 509 -1.78 -5.40 28.99
CA PRO A 509 -2.96 -6.16 29.42
C PRO A 509 -4.03 -6.19 28.30
N PRO A 510 -4.96 -7.17 28.30
CA PRO A 510 -5.19 -8.17 29.34
C PRO A 510 -4.36 -9.44 29.20
N PHE A 511 -3.65 -9.64 28.09
CA PHE A 511 -3.02 -10.92 27.76
C PHE A 511 -1.51 -10.96 28.03
N GLY A 512 -0.90 -9.83 28.44
CA GLY A 512 0.52 -9.77 28.74
C GLY A 512 1.41 -9.97 27.51
N GLY A 513 1.08 -9.32 26.36
CA GLY A 513 1.86 -9.36 25.14
C GLY A 513 1.00 -9.14 23.89
N ASP A 514 1.68 -8.84 22.78
CA ASP A 514 1.06 -8.59 21.47
C ASP A 514 1.98 -9.14 20.36
N ILE A 515 1.44 -9.36 19.19
CA ILE A 515 2.21 -9.67 17.97
C ILE A 515 2.94 -8.44 17.43
N HIS A 516 2.42 -7.23 17.67
CA HIS A 516 2.95 -5.96 17.15
C HIS A 516 4.08 -5.40 18.01
N THR A 517 5.09 -6.20 18.29
CA THR A 517 6.23 -5.79 19.10
C THR A 517 7.10 -4.74 18.41
N ARG A 518 7.61 -3.77 19.19
CA ARG A 518 8.32 -2.58 18.67
C ARG A 518 9.61 -2.89 17.90
N PHE A 519 10.24 -4.04 18.13
CA PHE A 519 11.52 -4.35 17.48
C PHE A 519 11.41 -4.35 15.94
N HIS A 520 10.25 -4.62 15.37
CA HIS A 520 10.04 -4.61 13.91
C HIS A 520 10.30 -3.23 13.28
N SER A 521 9.98 -2.12 13.97
CA SER A 521 10.35 -0.77 13.51
C SER A 521 11.86 -0.57 13.43
N PHE A 522 12.59 -1.16 14.39
CA PHE A 522 14.07 -1.12 14.40
C PHE A 522 14.67 -2.06 13.35
N VAL A 523 14.00 -3.16 12.99
CA VAL A 523 14.42 -4.01 11.86
C VAL A 523 14.37 -3.21 10.56
N VAL A 524 13.29 -2.45 10.29
CA VAL A 524 13.22 -1.58 9.12
C VAL A 524 14.36 -0.55 9.14
N ARG A 525 14.60 0.10 10.29
CA ARG A 525 15.68 1.06 10.45
C ARG A 525 17.05 0.45 10.18
N GLN A 526 17.30 -0.76 10.66
CA GLN A 526 18.58 -1.43 10.43
C GLN A 526 18.77 -1.76 8.94
N ARG A 527 17.74 -2.29 8.28
CA ARG A 527 17.80 -2.56 6.83
C ARG A 527 18.06 -1.30 5.99
N LEU A 528 17.44 -0.17 6.35
CA LEU A 528 17.75 1.12 5.72
C LEU A 528 19.23 1.50 5.88
N ARG A 529 19.81 1.31 7.09
CA ARG A 529 21.24 1.57 7.34
C ARG A 529 22.14 0.63 6.56
N ASP A 530 21.83 -0.66 6.55
CA ASP A 530 22.63 -1.67 5.87
C ASP A 530 22.66 -1.44 4.35
N ALA A 531 21.51 -1.08 3.77
CA ALA A 531 21.38 -0.86 2.33
C ALA A 531 21.91 0.49 1.87
N ASN A 532 21.77 1.56 2.68
CA ASN A 532 21.97 2.95 2.23
C ASN A 532 23.03 3.71 3.05
N GLY A 533 23.64 3.08 4.06
CA GLY A 533 24.55 3.72 5.00
C GLY A 533 23.88 4.67 6.00
N THR A 534 22.56 4.88 5.88
CA THR A 534 21.78 5.79 6.72
C THR A 534 20.31 5.35 6.81
N ALA A 535 19.64 5.78 7.89
CA ALA A 535 18.18 5.72 8.03
C ALA A 535 17.62 7.11 8.39
N ALA A 536 18.25 8.17 7.92
CA ALA A 536 17.86 9.54 8.23
C ALA A 536 16.48 9.92 7.64
N ASN A 537 15.97 9.12 6.70
CA ASN A 537 14.62 9.22 6.16
C ASN A 537 13.53 8.55 7.03
N GLN A 538 13.88 7.98 8.21
CA GLN A 538 12.91 7.36 9.12
C GLN A 538 12.97 8.00 10.50
N VAL A 539 11.79 8.25 11.09
CA VAL A 539 11.61 8.48 12.53
C VAL A 539 10.59 7.50 13.10
N ILE A 540 10.71 7.19 14.38
CA ILE A 540 9.82 6.28 15.11
C ILE A 540 9.10 7.07 16.20
N PHE A 541 7.77 7.05 16.14
CA PHE A 541 6.87 7.60 17.15
C PHE A 541 6.24 6.45 17.93
N ILE A 542 6.29 6.53 19.25
CA ILE A 542 5.71 5.52 20.14
C ILE A 542 4.76 6.20 21.11
N ALA A 543 3.57 5.66 21.28
CA ALA A 543 2.59 6.15 22.25
C ALA A 543 2.10 5.03 23.17
N ASN A 544 1.69 5.38 24.38
CA ASN A 544 0.74 4.53 25.10
C ASN A 544 -0.67 4.71 24.52
N SER A 545 -1.64 3.94 24.99
CA SER A 545 -3.02 3.98 24.47
C SER A 545 -3.64 5.38 24.56
N SER A 546 -3.38 6.14 25.64
CA SER A 546 -3.94 7.48 25.84
C SER A 546 -3.30 8.55 24.94
N GLY A 547 -2.03 8.37 24.57
CA GLY A 547 -1.30 9.29 23.69
C GLY A 547 -1.45 8.99 22.20
N SER A 548 -2.08 7.88 21.83
CA SER A 548 -2.13 7.41 20.44
C SER A 548 -2.77 8.43 19.47
N GLY A 549 -3.87 9.08 19.88
CA GLY A 549 -4.54 10.09 19.05
C GLY A 549 -3.65 11.32 18.79
N ALA A 550 -2.98 11.83 19.83
CA ALA A 550 -2.05 12.97 19.69
C ALA A 550 -0.86 12.60 18.79
N MET A 551 -0.30 11.41 18.96
CA MET A 551 0.77 10.89 18.10
C MET A 551 0.36 10.82 16.63
N GLN A 552 -0.85 10.35 16.32
CA GLN A 552 -1.34 10.26 14.93
C GLN A 552 -1.51 11.65 14.29
N ILE A 553 -2.05 12.62 15.05
CA ILE A 553 -2.16 14.01 14.59
C ILE A 553 -0.77 14.59 14.29
N GLU A 554 0.19 14.38 15.19
CA GLU A 554 1.56 14.85 15.01
C GLU A 554 2.24 14.15 13.82
N ALA A 555 2.06 12.85 13.66
CA ALA A 555 2.61 12.10 12.52
C ALA A 555 2.12 12.66 11.19
N LEU A 556 0.80 12.93 11.06
CA LEU A 556 0.24 13.55 9.86
C LEU A 556 0.80 14.97 9.64
N THR A 557 0.84 15.80 10.69
CA THR A 557 1.34 17.17 10.62
C THR A 557 2.81 17.23 10.21
N ARG A 558 3.65 16.34 10.75
CA ARG A 558 5.08 16.28 10.41
C ARG A 558 5.33 15.71 9.03
N MET A 559 4.57 14.71 8.62
CA MET A 559 4.66 14.18 7.26
C MET A 559 4.28 15.25 6.23
N GLU A 560 3.20 15.99 6.48
CA GLU A 560 2.79 17.13 5.67
C GLU A 560 3.92 18.16 5.50
N ALA A 561 4.51 18.61 6.61
CA ALA A 561 5.61 19.58 6.57
C ALA A 561 6.83 19.04 5.81
N TRP A 562 7.14 17.75 5.96
CA TRP A 562 8.26 17.12 5.28
C TRP A 562 8.03 17.05 3.77
N LEU A 563 6.87 16.56 3.35
CA LEU A 563 6.51 16.47 1.94
C LEU A 563 6.39 17.83 1.26
N ALA A 564 5.83 18.82 1.95
CA ALA A 564 5.77 20.19 1.43
C ALA A 564 7.17 20.77 1.18
N ALA A 565 8.12 20.53 2.10
CA ALA A 565 9.51 20.97 1.94
C ALA A 565 10.22 20.23 0.78
N ILE A 566 9.99 18.90 0.65
CA ILE A 566 10.53 18.11 -0.46
C ILE A 566 9.99 18.61 -1.80
N HIS A 567 8.69 18.91 -1.86
CA HIS A 567 8.03 19.38 -3.09
C HIS A 567 8.51 20.78 -3.51
N ALA A 568 8.86 21.63 -2.56
CA ALA A 568 9.38 22.97 -2.82
C ALA A 568 10.89 23.03 -3.11
N ASP A 569 11.58 21.88 -3.04
CA ASP A 569 13.05 21.84 -3.18
C ASP A 569 13.48 21.51 -4.61
N ASP A 570 13.90 22.52 -5.34
CA ASP A 570 14.46 22.42 -6.70
C ASP A 570 15.99 22.28 -6.73
N ALA A 571 16.65 22.18 -5.54
CA ALA A 571 18.11 22.06 -5.48
C ALA A 571 18.57 20.70 -6.06
N PRO A 572 19.72 20.67 -6.75
CA PRO A 572 20.23 19.44 -7.34
C PRO A 572 20.56 18.39 -6.28
N GLY A 573 20.48 17.14 -6.67
CA GLY A 573 20.75 15.98 -5.82
C GLY A 573 19.80 14.82 -6.12
N SER A 574 20.10 13.66 -5.56
CA SER A 574 19.23 12.48 -5.66
C SER A 574 17.94 12.66 -4.86
N ALA A 575 16.93 11.86 -5.14
CA ALA A 575 15.69 11.85 -4.38
C ALA A 575 15.92 11.52 -2.89
N ALA A 576 16.84 10.60 -2.58
CA ALA A 576 17.21 10.26 -1.20
C ALA A 576 17.87 11.44 -0.47
N GLU A 577 18.80 12.14 -1.12
CA GLU A 577 19.41 13.35 -0.55
C GLU A 577 18.37 14.45 -0.31
N ARG A 578 17.42 14.63 -1.24
CA ARG A 578 16.32 15.60 -1.09
C ARG A 578 15.45 15.29 0.12
N VAL A 579 15.09 14.01 0.32
CA VAL A 579 14.31 13.59 1.49
C VAL A 579 15.06 13.90 2.79
N ILE A 580 16.34 13.58 2.85
CA ILE A 580 17.15 13.77 4.08
C ILE A 580 17.33 15.26 4.40
N ARG A 581 17.70 16.10 3.42
CA ARG A 581 17.97 17.53 3.67
C ARG A 581 16.73 18.33 4.00
N ASN A 582 15.55 17.87 3.56
CA ASN A 582 14.25 18.52 3.82
C ASN A 582 13.55 17.97 5.06
N ARG A 583 14.16 17.04 5.79
CA ARG A 583 13.59 16.58 7.05
C ARG A 583 13.48 17.77 8.02
N PRO A 584 12.29 18.02 8.60
CA PRO A 584 12.10 19.11 9.57
C PRO A 584 13.13 19.01 10.71
N ALA A 585 13.79 20.11 11.06
CA ALA A 585 14.91 20.14 12.01
C ALA A 585 14.55 19.59 13.41
N ASN A 586 13.28 19.74 13.80
CA ASN A 586 12.75 19.25 15.07
C ASN A 586 12.05 17.90 14.97
N LEU A 587 12.15 17.19 13.84
CA LEU A 587 11.59 15.87 13.65
C LEU A 587 12.60 14.80 14.09
N SER A 588 12.33 14.16 15.21
CA SER A 588 13.14 13.09 15.80
C SER A 588 12.25 11.99 16.35
N ASP A 589 12.84 10.88 16.74
CA ASP A 589 12.14 9.85 17.51
C ASP A 589 11.51 10.49 18.76
N ALA A 590 10.25 10.11 19.02
CA ALA A 590 9.47 10.71 20.10
C ALA A 590 8.51 9.71 20.75
N CYS A 591 8.06 10.03 21.96
CA CYS A 591 7.07 9.23 22.66
C CYS A 591 5.97 10.10 23.28
N TRP A 592 4.76 9.55 23.33
CA TRP A 592 3.57 10.16 23.94
C TRP A 592 3.10 9.30 25.09
N THR A 593 3.11 9.88 26.30
CA THR A 593 2.67 9.22 27.53
C THR A 593 1.32 9.73 28.03
N SER A 594 0.80 10.76 27.38
CA SER A 594 -0.51 11.35 27.67
C SER A 594 -1.16 11.88 26.38
N PRO A 595 -2.46 12.27 26.41
CA PRO A 595 -3.14 12.86 25.26
C PRO A 595 -2.52 14.20 24.77
N THR A 596 -1.71 14.83 25.57
CA THR A 596 -1.17 16.19 25.32
C THR A 596 0.36 16.24 25.27
N THR A 597 1.05 15.16 25.59
CA THR A 597 2.53 15.12 25.67
C THR A 597 3.09 13.82 25.19
#